data_20cb3dd04cd3a43e91851965bc82c368
#
_entry.id   20cb3dd04cd3a43e91851965bc82c368
#
_cell.length_a   1.000
_cell.length_b   1.000
_cell.length_c   1.000
_cell.angle_alpha   90.00
_cell.angle_beta   90.00
_cell.angle_gamma   90.00
#
_symmetry.space_group_name_H-M   'P 1'
#
loop_
_entity.id
_entity.type
_entity.pdbx_description
1 polymer ?
#
loop_
_entity_poly.entity_id
_entity_poly.type
_entity_poly.pdbx_seq_one_letter_code
_entity_poly.pdbx_strand_id
1 'polypeptide(L)'
;GPTDGRTAQLIQQLRSPQEVLENETGVDMGITGLVPIQQDVTDRLSDAMPVYLALVVGLALVLLLMVFRSLMVPVMAAAGFLLSVGAAFGVTVLFWQEGLWGLINSPGPLISFMPIFLIGVTFGLAMDYQVFIVSRMRERFTLHSHEAAKTSRYNAVEDSVIGGFGLGAKVVTAAALIMICVFASFIAQPLPFIQIFGFALGVGVLFDAFFIRMTLIPALMFLCGRGTWYMPRWLDRVLPSVDVEGAKLEDAYASGKVERMEDAPER
;
A
#
# COMPACT_ATOMS: atom_id res chain seq x y z
N GLY A 1 -22.11 21.01 19.43
CA GLY A 1 -22.10 19.61 19.84
C GLY A 1 -20.67 19.11 20.02
N PRO A 2 -20.43 17.89 20.49
CA PRO A 2 -19.08 17.36 20.73
C PRO A 2 -18.20 17.31 19.45
N THR A 3 -18.80 17.34 18.29
CA THR A 3 -18.14 17.33 16.97
C THR A 3 -18.05 18.70 16.31
N ASP A 4 -18.46 19.77 17.03
CA ASP A 4 -18.41 21.13 16.52
C ASP A 4 -16.99 21.72 16.66
N GLY A 5 -16.46 22.33 15.59
CA GLY A 5 -15.15 22.98 15.61
C GLY A 5 -15.01 24.07 16.68
N ARG A 6 -16.13 24.67 17.12
CA ARG A 6 -16.16 25.62 18.25
C ARG A 6 -15.79 24.94 19.57
N THR A 7 -16.09 23.65 19.74
CA THR A 7 -15.75 22.91 20.97
C THR A 7 -14.23 22.70 21.06
N ALA A 8 -13.57 22.40 19.94
CA ALA A 8 -12.12 22.30 19.89
C ALA A 8 -11.44 23.65 20.20
N GLN A 9 -11.98 24.78 19.66
CA GLN A 9 -11.48 26.13 19.98
C GLN A 9 -11.67 26.48 21.45
N LEU A 10 -12.81 26.10 22.06
CA LEU A 10 -13.06 26.32 23.49
C LEU A 10 -12.05 25.53 24.35
N ILE A 11 -11.74 24.31 24.01
CA ILE A 11 -10.74 23.49 24.73
C ILE A 11 -9.37 24.15 24.65
N GLN A 12 -8.95 24.66 23.49
CA GLN A 12 -7.69 25.38 23.33
C GLN A 12 -7.67 26.67 24.15
N GLN A 13 -8.78 27.44 24.17
CA GLN A 13 -8.90 28.65 24.98
C GLN A 13 -8.85 28.35 26.47
N LEU A 14 -9.37 27.22 26.92
CA LEU A 14 -9.30 26.81 28.32
C LEU A 14 -7.89 26.31 28.71
N ARG A 15 -7.15 25.75 27.77
CA ARG A 15 -5.77 25.29 28.00
C ARG A 15 -4.75 26.43 28.00
N SER A 16 -4.97 27.51 27.25
CA SER A 16 -4.02 28.64 27.18
C SER A 16 -3.71 29.30 28.52
N PRO A 17 -4.66 29.52 29.45
CA PRO A 17 -4.36 30.05 30.78
C PRO A 17 -3.86 28.98 31.78
N GLN A 18 -3.90 27.71 31.45
CA GLN A 18 -3.52 26.60 32.34
C GLN A 18 -2.06 26.72 32.77
N GLU A 19 -1.12 26.89 31.83
CA GLU A 19 0.31 27.07 32.12
C GLU A 19 0.60 28.28 33.03
N VAL A 20 -0.15 29.35 32.84
CA VAL A 20 -0.01 30.56 33.65
C VAL A 20 -0.48 30.29 35.08
N LEU A 21 -1.64 29.66 35.23
CA LEU A 21 -2.21 29.31 36.53
C LEU A 21 -1.36 28.27 37.28
N GLU A 22 -0.81 27.29 36.58
CA GLU A 22 0.10 26.28 37.15
C GLU A 22 1.38 26.96 37.68
N ASN A 23 1.95 27.86 36.90
CA ASN A 23 3.14 28.64 37.33
C ASN A 23 2.87 29.58 38.51
N GLU A 24 1.68 30.17 38.60
CA GLU A 24 1.33 31.10 39.66
C GLU A 24 0.87 30.39 40.95
N THR A 25 0.17 29.29 40.84
CA THR A 25 -0.43 28.59 41.98
C THR A 25 0.32 27.34 42.42
N GLY A 26 1.19 26.78 41.59
CA GLY A 26 1.89 25.50 41.84
C GLY A 26 0.96 24.30 41.81
N VAL A 27 -0.25 24.45 41.26
CA VAL A 27 -1.25 23.36 41.17
C VAL A 27 -1.32 22.88 39.74
N ASP A 28 -1.06 21.60 39.51
CA ASP A 28 -1.26 20.96 38.23
C ASP A 28 -2.76 20.89 37.91
N MET A 29 -3.16 21.49 36.81
CA MET A 29 -4.55 21.48 36.32
C MET A 29 -4.66 20.67 35.05
N GLY A 30 -5.69 19.83 34.94
CA GLY A 30 -5.97 19.04 33.75
C GLY A 30 -7.40 19.19 33.26
N ILE A 31 -7.58 19.49 31.97
CA ILE A 31 -8.89 19.45 31.34
C ILE A 31 -9.12 18.03 30.83
N THR A 32 -10.12 17.35 31.39
CA THR A 32 -10.46 15.98 31.05
C THR A 32 -11.91 15.88 30.55
N GLY A 33 -12.22 14.78 29.91
CA GLY A 33 -13.52 14.47 29.33
C GLY A 33 -13.39 13.81 27.97
N LEU A 34 -14.50 13.34 27.41
CA LEU A 34 -14.49 12.61 26.15
C LEU A 34 -13.92 13.45 25.00
N VAL A 35 -14.32 14.71 24.88
CA VAL A 35 -13.91 15.58 23.77
C VAL A 35 -12.44 16.03 23.88
N PRO A 36 -11.94 16.49 25.04
CA PRO A 36 -10.51 16.78 25.22
C PRO A 36 -9.61 15.56 24.93
N ILE A 37 -9.99 14.38 25.40
CA ILE A 37 -9.24 13.15 25.13
C ILE A 37 -9.22 12.82 23.64
N GLN A 38 -10.36 12.92 22.95
CA GLN A 38 -10.40 12.72 21.49
C GLN A 38 -9.53 13.72 20.74
N GLN A 39 -9.51 14.99 21.18
CA GLN A 39 -8.65 16.01 20.58
C GLN A 39 -7.16 15.67 20.78
N ASP A 40 -6.76 15.31 21.98
CA ASP A 40 -5.37 14.94 22.29
C ASP A 40 -4.91 13.72 21.48
N VAL A 41 -5.79 12.72 21.32
CA VAL A 41 -5.51 11.56 20.48
C VAL A 41 -5.37 11.99 19.02
N THR A 42 -6.24 12.88 18.52
CA THR A 42 -6.18 13.39 17.15
C THR A 42 -4.88 14.13 16.89
N ASP A 43 -4.49 15.03 17.79
CA ASP A 43 -3.29 15.84 17.65
C ASP A 43 -2.03 14.94 17.65
N ARG A 44 -1.92 14.01 18.60
CA ARG A 44 -0.80 13.04 18.65
C ARG A 44 -0.73 12.14 17.43
N LEU A 45 -1.86 11.67 16.91
CA LEU A 45 -1.90 10.86 15.70
C LEU A 45 -1.51 11.66 14.46
N SER A 46 -1.95 12.93 14.39
CA SER A 46 -1.57 13.83 13.30
C SER A 46 -0.07 14.12 13.28
N ASP A 47 0.55 14.32 14.44
CA ASP A 47 2.00 14.52 14.58
C ASP A 47 2.79 13.26 14.20
N ALA A 48 2.27 12.07 14.52
CA ALA A 48 2.89 10.80 14.19
C ALA A 48 2.73 10.40 12.71
N MET A 49 1.73 10.95 12.01
CA MET A 49 1.35 10.55 10.65
C MET A 49 2.50 10.65 9.62
N PRO A 50 3.27 11.75 9.53
CA PRO A 50 4.35 11.87 8.55
C PRO A 50 5.45 10.82 8.78
N VAL A 51 5.80 10.56 10.06
CA VAL A 51 6.81 9.57 10.43
C VAL A 51 6.32 8.16 10.09
N TYR A 52 5.07 7.85 10.43
CA TYR A 52 4.44 6.57 10.10
C TYR A 52 4.41 6.33 8.59
N LEU A 53 3.96 7.33 7.81
CA LEU A 53 3.91 7.22 6.36
C LEU A 53 5.31 7.05 5.74
N ALA A 54 6.30 7.81 6.22
CA ALA A 54 7.68 7.67 5.75
C ALA A 54 8.26 6.29 6.07
N LEU A 55 7.95 5.73 7.25
CA LEU A 55 8.37 4.39 7.64
C LEU A 55 7.73 3.32 6.76
N VAL A 56 6.43 3.39 6.54
CA VAL A 56 5.69 2.42 5.71
C VAL A 56 6.19 2.46 4.28
N VAL A 57 6.29 3.65 3.68
CA VAL A 57 6.79 3.81 2.29
C VAL A 57 8.27 3.43 2.20
N GLY A 58 9.09 3.82 3.17
CA GLY A 58 10.51 3.47 3.22
C GLY A 58 10.74 1.96 3.30
N LEU A 59 9.98 1.27 4.16
CA LEU A 59 10.04 -0.19 4.27
C LEU A 59 9.62 -0.86 2.96
N ALA A 60 8.56 -0.37 2.32
CA ALA A 60 8.13 -0.83 1.01
C ALA A 60 9.22 -0.71 -0.04
N LEU A 61 9.82 0.48 -0.13
CA LEU A 61 10.90 0.74 -1.09
C LEU A 61 12.06 -0.23 -0.88
N VAL A 62 12.50 -0.44 0.37
CA VAL A 62 13.60 -1.36 0.69
C VAL A 62 13.25 -2.80 0.32
N LEU A 63 12.07 -3.29 0.72
CA LEU A 63 11.64 -4.65 0.43
C LEU A 63 11.51 -4.91 -1.07
N LEU A 64 10.83 -4.03 -1.80
CA LEU A 64 10.66 -4.19 -3.25
C LEU A 64 11.97 -4.04 -4.02
N LEU A 65 12.86 -3.15 -3.56
CA LEU A 65 14.18 -2.98 -4.14
C LEU A 65 15.03 -4.25 -3.96
N MET A 66 14.95 -4.89 -2.78
CA MET A 66 15.64 -6.13 -2.49
C MET A 66 15.09 -7.29 -3.34
N VAL A 67 13.77 -7.40 -3.47
CA VAL A 67 13.11 -8.48 -4.21
C VAL A 67 13.32 -8.34 -5.71
N PHE A 68 13.07 -7.14 -6.27
CA PHE A 68 13.05 -6.96 -7.72
C PHE A 68 14.38 -6.46 -8.31
N ARG A 69 15.34 -6.09 -7.48
CA ARG A 69 16.64 -5.54 -7.94
C ARG A 69 16.45 -4.50 -9.06
N SER A 70 15.53 -3.60 -8.87
CA SER A 70 15.18 -2.50 -9.74
C SER A 70 14.87 -1.27 -8.90
N LEU A 71 15.28 -0.09 -9.35
CA LEU A 71 14.95 1.16 -8.67
C LEU A 71 13.59 1.69 -9.12
N MET A 72 13.23 1.45 -10.37
CA MET A 72 12.01 2.02 -10.97
C MET A 72 10.73 1.38 -10.42
N VAL A 73 10.74 0.07 -10.26
CA VAL A 73 9.56 -0.68 -9.77
C VAL A 73 9.13 -0.24 -8.36
N PRO A 74 10.02 -0.16 -7.35
CA PRO A 74 9.65 0.33 -6.02
C PRO A 74 9.11 1.76 -6.03
N VAL A 75 9.72 2.65 -6.81
CA VAL A 75 9.26 4.05 -6.92
C VAL A 75 7.85 4.14 -7.50
N MET A 76 7.58 3.41 -8.59
CA MET A 76 6.23 3.34 -9.17
C MET A 76 5.23 2.74 -8.19
N ALA A 77 5.61 1.69 -7.46
CA ALA A 77 4.76 1.05 -6.47
C ALA A 77 4.42 1.98 -5.31
N ALA A 78 5.41 2.70 -4.78
CA ALA A 78 5.21 3.68 -3.71
C ALA A 78 4.32 4.85 -4.15
N ALA A 79 4.56 5.40 -5.35
CA ALA A 79 3.73 6.45 -5.91
C ALA A 79 2.28 5.97 -6.15
N GLY A 80 2.11 4.76 -6.68
CA GLY A 80 0.80 4.14 -6.86
C GLY A 80 0.07 3.92 -5.55
N PHE A 81 0.77 3.44 -4.51
CA PHE A 81 0.21 3.26 -3.17
C PHE A 81 -0.28 4.60 -2.58
N LEU A 82 0.55 5.65 -2.63
CA LEU A 82 0.14 6.98 -2.14
C LEU A 82 -1.08 7.51 -2.90
N LEU A 83 -1.13 7.31 -4.21
CA LEU A 83 -2.27 7.71 -5.03
C LEU A 83 -3.54 6.93 -4.65
N SER A 84 -3.42 5.62 -4.43
CA SER A 84 -4.54 4.76 -4.01
C SER A 84 -5.09 5.16 -2.65
N VAL A 85 -4.21 5.37 -1.66
CA VAL A 85 -4.59 5.84 -0.32
C VAL A 85 -5.24 7.22 -0.39
N GLY A 86 -4.65 8.15 -1.15
CA GLY A 86 -5.22 9.48 -1.36
C GLY A 86 -6.60 9.44 -2.01
N ALA A 87 -6.81 8.57 -3.00
CA ALA A 87 -8.11 8.36 -3.63
C ALA A 87 -9.14 7.77 -2.65
N ALA A 88 -8.74 6.75 -1.87
CA ALA A 88 -9.60 6.14 -0.86
C ALA A 88 -10.04 7.15 0.19
N PHE A 89 -9.11 7.97 0.70
CA PHE A 89 -9.43 9.05 1.62
C PHE A 89 -10.32 10.10 0.99
N GLY A 90 -9.97 10.59 -0.20
CA GLY A 90 -10.74 11.62 -0.90
C GLY A 90 -12.19 11.19 -1.11
N VAL A 91 -12.41 9.98 -1.61
CA VAL A 91 -13.75 9.43 -1.80
C VAL A 91 -14.48 9.26 -0.46
N THR A 92 -13.79 8.76 0.58
CA THR A 92 -14.40 8.58 1.90
C THR A 92 -14.82 9.91 2.52
N VAL A 93 -13.99 10.95 2.44
CA VAL A 93 -14.33 12.30 2.90
C VAL A 93 -15.54 12.86 2.15
N LEU A 94 -15.55 12.75 0.82
CA LEU A 94 -16.66 13.26 0.00
C LEU A 94 -18.00 12.61 0.36
N PHE A 95 -18.01 11.31 0.62
CA PHE A 95 -19.26 10.60 0.93
C PHE A 95 -19.67 10.72 2.40
N TRP A 96 -18.73 10.57 3.35
CA TRP A 96 -19.04 10.49 4.78
C TRP A 96 -18.97 11.83 5.52
N GLN A 97 -18.11 12.72 5.10
CA GLN A 97 -17.97 14.03 5.75
C GLN A 97 -18.81 15.10 5.05
N GLU A 98 -18.74 15.16 3.72
CA GLU A 98 -19.47 16.15 2.92
C GLU A 98 -20.90 15.70 2.57
N GLY A 99 -21.22 14.41 2.77
CA GLY A 99 -22.56 13.88 2.48
C GLY A 99 -22.95 13.92 1.01
N LEU A 100 -21.99 13.76 0.10
CA LEU A 100 -22.23 13.83 -1.35
C LEU A 100 -23.36 12.87 -1.76
N TRP A 101 -24.31 13.38 -2.54
CA TRP A 101 -25.51 12.70 -3.03
C TRP A 101 -26.54 12.29 -1.96
N GLY A 102 -26.38 12.68 -0.71
CA GLY A 102 -27.34 12.36 0.35
C GLY A 102 -27.50 10.86 0.64
N LEU A 103 -26.49 10.05 0.29
CA LEU A 103 -26.51 8.60 0.52
C LEU A 103 -26.36 8.24 2.00
N ILE A 104 -25.85 9.16 2.80
CA ILE A 104 -25.61 8.96 4.24
C ILE A 104 -26.51 9.90 5.02
N ASN A 105 -27.31 9.31 5.91
CA ASN A 105 -28.31 10.06 6.69
C ASN A 105 -27.72 10.97 7.76
N SER A 106 -26.47 10.75 8.16
CA SER A 106 -25.80 11.53 9.22
C SER A 106 -24.32 11.73 8.86
N PRO A 107 -23.99 12.69 7.98
CA PRO A 107 -22.60 13.02 7.73
C PRO A 107 -21.95 13.52 9.03
N GLY A 108 -20.70 13.14 9.25
CA GLY A 108 -19.96 13.47 10.46
C GLY A 108 -18.45 13.35 10.27
N PRO A 109 -17.67 13.86 11.23
CA PRO A 109 -16.22 13.78 11.15
C PRO A 109 -15.73 12.34 11.18
N LEU A 110 -14.68 12.09 10.41
CA LEU A 110 -14.01 10.80 10.40
C LEU A 110 -13.31 10.55 11.74
N ILE A 111 -13.19 9.28 12.10
CA ILE A 111 -12.53 8.86 13.35
C ILE A 111 -11.02 9.13 13.23
N SER A 112 -10.44 9.69 14.28
CA SER A 112 -9.04 10.18 14.29
C SER A 112 -7.99 9.14 13.93
N PHE A 113 -8.17 7.86 14.32
CA PHE A 113 -7.21 6.79 14.01
C PHE A 113 -7.44 6.12 12.64
N MET A 114 -8.51 6.48 11.95
CA MET A 114 -8.86 5.90 10.65
C MET A 114 -7.73 6.03 9.61
N PRO A 115 -7.05 7.17 9.47
CA PRO A 115 -5.97 7.30 8.49
C PRO A 115 -4.85 6.29 8.70
N ILE A 116 -4.36 6.14 9.92
CA ILE A 116 -3.27 5.22 10.24
C ILE A 116 -3.70 3.77 9.95
N PHE A 117 -4.91 3.40 10.36
CA PHE A 117 -5.44 2.07 10.12
C PHE A 117 -5.62 1.79 8.62
N LEU A 118 -6.21 2.73 7.88
CA LEU A 118 -6.43 2.60 6.44
C LEU A 118 -5.09 2.43 5.69
N ILE A 119 -4.10 3.27 5.99
CA ILE A 119 -2.76 3.18 5.41
C ILE A 119 -2.15 1.81 5.69
N GLY A 120 -2.17 1.34 6.95
CA GLY A 120 -1.55 0.07 7.33
C GLY A 120 -2.19 -1.14 6.65
N VAL A 121 -3.52 -1.22 6.65
CA VAL A 121 -4.25 -2.33 6.03
C VAL A 121 -4.11 -2.29 4.51
N THR A 122 -4.33 -1.13 3.90
CA THR A 122 -4.17 -0.98 2.44
C THR A 122 -2.74 -1.28 2.02
N PHE A 123 -1.72 -0.86 2.80
CA PHE A 123 -0.33 -1.17 2.53
C PHE A 123 -0.07 -2.69 2.51
N GLY A 124 -0.51 -3.41 3.53
CA GLY A 124 -0.32 -4.87 3.60
C GLY A 124 -0.93 -5.58 2.39
N LEU A 125 -2.21 -5.30 2.11
CA LEU A 125 -2.90 -5.86 0.94
C LEU A 125 -2.23 -5.45 -0.37
N ALA A 126 -1.81 -4.19 -0.45
CA ALA A 126 -1.15 -3.64 -1.60
C ALA A 126 0.17 -4.34 -1.91
N MET A 127 1.01 -4.62 -0.93
CA MET A 127 2.30 -5.26 -1.15
C MET A 127 2.17 -6.66 -1.70
N ASP A 128 1.25 -7.47 -1.17
CA ASP A 128 1.06 -8.85 -1.62
C ASP A 128 0.73 -8.93 -3.12
N TYR A 129 -0.18 -8.08 -3.59
CA TYR A 129 -0.54 -8.03 -5.01
C TYR A 129 0.60 -7.51 -5.89
N GLN A 130 1.35 -6.51 -5.39
CA GLN A 130 2.47 -5.92 -6.13
C GLN A 130 3.57 -6.94 -6.34
N VAL A 131 3.97 -7.63 -5.28
CA VAL A 131 4.99 -8.67 -5.36
C VAL A 131 4.57 -9.75 -6.35
N PHE A 132 3.32 -10.21 -6.28
CA PHE A 132 2.82 -11.27 -7.16
C PHE A 132 2.84 -10.88 -8.65
N ILE A 133 2.28 -9.70 -9.00
CA ILE A 133 2.24 -9.26 -10.41
C ILE A 133 3.65 -9.03 -10.96
N VAL A 134 4.49 -8.30 -10.22
CA VAL A 134 5.82 -7.93 -10.70
C VAL A 134 6.76 -9.12 -10.74
N SER A 135 6.63 -10.09 -9.82
CA SER A 135 7.39 -11.34 -9.88
C SER A 135 7.10 -12.13 -11.17
N ARG A 136 5.84 -12.22 -11.58
CA ARG A 136 5.47 -12.86 -12.84
C ARG A 136 6.03 -12.14 -14.07
N MET A 137 6.05 -10.80 -14.05
CA MET A 137 6.65 -10.03 -15.13
C MET A 137 8.17 -10.22 -15.17
N ARG A 138 8.82 -10.25 -14.01
CA ARG A 138 10.25 -10.45 -13.90
C ARG A 138 10.68 -11.85 -14.28
N GLU A 139 9.99 -12.88 -13.82
CA GLU A 139 10.20 -14.27 -14.19
C GLU A 139 10.18 -14.41 -15.72
N ARG A 140 9.18 -13.86 -16.39
CA ARG A 140 9.09 -13.87 -17.84
C ARG A 140 10.22 -13.10 -18.51
N PHE A 141 10.66 -11.99 -17.93
CA PHE A 141 11.79 -11.23 -18.43
C PHE A 141 13.11 -12.03 -18.36
N THR A 142 13.36 -12.71 -17.23
CA THR A 142 14.61 -13.46 -17.03
C THR A 142 14.67 -14.73 -17.89
N LEU A 143 13.57 -15.48 -17.96
CA LEU A 143 13.52 -16.78 -18.63
C LEU A 143 13.36 -16.65 -20.16
N HIS A 144 12.59 -15.69 -20.66
CA HIS A 144 12.22 -15.60 -22.07
C HIS A 144 12.85 -14.42 -22.83
N SER A 145 13.74 -13.64 -22.21
CA SER A 145 14.33 -12.47 -22.85
C SER A 145 15.13 -12.79 -24.13
N HIS A 146 15.77 -13.96 -24.18
CA HIS A 146 16.54 -14.41 -25.33
C HIS A 146 15.67 -14.94 -26.48
N GLU A 147 14.53 -15.53 -26.19
CA GLU A 147 13.59 -16.04 -27.19
C GLU A 147 12.68 -14.95 -27.73
N ALA A 148 12.19 -14.07 -26.88
CA ALA A 148 11.36 -12.93 -27.26
C ALA A 148 12.07 -11.97 -28.22
N ALA A 149 13.38 -11.76 -28.04
CA ALA A 149 14.18 -10.93 -28.95
C ALA A 149 14.25 -11.46 -30.40
N LYS A 150 13.99 -12.74 -30.62
CA LYS A 150 14.05 -13.38 -31.95
C LYS A 150 12.69 -13.52 -32.63
N THR A 151 11.61 -13.60 -31.88
CA THR A 151 10.29 -14.02 -32.42
C THR A 151 9.16 -13.01 -32.14
N SER A 152 9.32 -12.12 -31.17
CA SER A 152 8.27 -11.17 -30.76
C SER A 152 8.34 -9.84 -31.52
N ARG A 153 7.17 -9.26 -31.78
CA ARG A 153 7.01 -7.91 -32.34
C ARG A 153 7.38 -6.81 -31.32
N TYR A 154 7.51 -7.21 -30.06
CA TYR A 154 7.76 -6.34 -28.91
C TYR A 154 9.19 -6.53 -28.39
N ASN A 155 9.71 -5.50 -27.71
CA ASN A 155 10.95 -5.62 -26.97
C ASN A 155 10.82 -6.64 -25.82
N ALA A 156 11.92 -7.25 -25.37
CA ALA A 156 11.90 -8.25 -24.29
C ALA A 156 11.19 -7.78 -23.01
N VAL A 157 11.29 -6.46 -22.68
CA VAL A 157 10.61 -5.87 -21.54
C VAL A 157 9.10 -5.75 -21.79
N GLU A 158 8.71 -5.28 -22.95
CA GLU A 158 7.30 -5.16 -23.35
C GLU A 158 6.62 -6.53 -23.36
N ASP A 159 7.27 -7.55 -23.94
CA ASP A 159 6.76 -8.93 -23.92
C ASP A 159 6.64 -9.48 -22.49
N SER A 160 7.62 -9.19 -21.62
CA SER A 160 7.57 -9.60 -20.21
C SER A 160 6.41 -8.96 -19.46
N VAL A 161 6.12 -7.70 -19.72
CA VAL A 161 4.99 -6.98 -19.11
C VAL A 161 3.67 -7.57 -19.61
N ILE A 162 3.47 -7.69 -20.91
CA ILE A 162 2.22 -8.22 -21.50
C ILE A 162 1.95 -9.64 -21.04
N GLY A 163 2.93 -10.53 -21.18
CA GLY A 163 2.75 -11.93 -20.86
C GLY A 163 2.73 -12.24 -19.36
N GLY A 164 3.59 -11.58 -18.58
CA GLY A 164 3.60 -11.72 -17.11
C GLY A 164 2.33 -11.16 -16.48
N PHE A 165 1.83 -10.02 -16.98
CA PHE A 165 0.56 -9.47 -16.57
C PHE A 165 -0.62 -10.40 -16.84
N GLY A 166 -0.69 -11.00 -18.03
CA GLY A 166 -1.79 -11.92 -18.39
C GLY A 166 -1.92 -13.10 -17.44
N LEU A 167 -0.81 -13.60 -16.90
CA LEU A 167 -0.80 -14.69 -15.92
C LEU A 167 -1.19 -14.22 -14.52
N GLY A 168 -0.71 -13.04 -14.08
CA GLY A 168 -0.97 -12.49 -12.75
C GLY A 168 -2.34 -11.85 -12.58
N ALA A 169 -2.86 -11.20 -13.63
CA ALA A 169 -4.06 -10.38 -13.57
C ALA A 169 -5.31 -11.15 -13.10
N LYS A 170 -5.47 -12.41 -13.53
CA LYS A 170 -6.64 -13.24 -13.13
C LYS A 170 -6.67 -13.50 -11.63
N VAL A 171 -5.53 -13.80 -11.03
CA VAL A 171 -5.41 -14.08 -9.60
C VAL A 171 -5.68 -12.81 -8.79
N VAL A 172 -5.07 -11.70 -9.20
CA VAL A 172 -5.27 -10.41 -8.53
C VAL A 172 -6.71 -9.92 -8.63
N THR A 173 -7.36 -10.08 -9.80
CA THR A 173 -8.79 -9.74 -9.97
C THR A 173 -9.66 -10.56 -9.03
N ALA A 174 -9.46 -11.88 -8.96
CA ALA A 174 -10.25 -12.73 -8.08
C ALA A 174 -10.06 -12.35 -6.61
N ALA A 175 -8.82 -12.15 -6.18
CA ALA A 175 -8.51 -11.74 -4.82
C ALA A 175 -9.07 -10.36 -4.47
N ALA A 176 -8.96 -9.37 -5.38
CA ALA A 176 -9.52 -8.05 -5.18
C ALA A 176 -11.06 -8.08 -5.07
N LEU A 177 -11.74 -8.86 -5.90
CA LEU A 177 -13.20 -9.01 -5.82
C LEU A 177 -13.63 -9.63 -4.49
N ILE A 178 -12.92 -10.65 -4.00
CA ILE A 178 -13.20 -11.25 -2.69
C ILE A 178 -13.04 -10.20 -1.59
N MET A 179 -11.95 -9.43 -1.60
CA MET A 179 -11.71 -8.38 -0.60
C MET A 179 -12.76 -7.27 -0.66
N ILE A 180 -13.16 -6.83 -1.86
CA ILE A 180 -14.21 -5.83 -2.01
C ILE A 180 -15.54 -6.36 -1.44
N CYS A 181 -15.89 -7.62 -1.70
CA CYS A 181 -17.11 -8.24 -1.14
C CYS A 181 -17.04 -8.31 0.39
N VAL A 182 -15.88 -8.67 0.96
CA VAL A 182 -15.68 -8.70 2.42
C VAL A 182 -15.86 -7.31 3.01
N PHE A 183 -15.21 -6.29 2.47
CA PHE A 183 -15.34 -4.93 2.98
C PHE A 183 -16.73 -4.34 2.73
N ALA A 184 -17.37 -4.66 1.62
CA ALA A 184 -18.75 -4.27 1.35
C ALA A 184 -19.73 -4.83 2.40
N SER A 185 -19.48 -6.02 2.94
CA SER A 185 -20.31 -6.60 4.01
C SER A 185 -20.26 -5.78 5.30
N PHE A 186 -19.15 -5.05 5.54
CA PHE A 186 -19.03 -4.18 6.72
C PHE A 186 -19.90 -2.93 6.61
N ILE A 187 -20.22 -2.48 5.38
CA ILE A 187 -21.12 -1.35 5.17
C ILE A 187 -22.55 -1.65 5.66
N ALA A 188 -22.94 -2.91 5.67
CA ALA A 188 -24.25 -3.34 6.15
C ALA A 188 -24.34 -3.47 7.69
N GLN A 189 -23.26 -3.24 8.43
CA GLN A 189 -23.25 -3.35 9.89
C GLN A 189 -23.94 -2.13 10.55
N PRO A 190 -24.57 -2.29 11.73
CA PRO A 190 -25.28 -1.19 12.38
C PRO A 190 -24.37 -0.11 13.00
N LEU A 191 -23.08 -0.39 13.14
CA LEU A 191 -22.11 0.52 13.77
C LEU A 191 -21.47 1.45 12.74
N PRO A 192 -21.67 2.78 12.82
CA PRO A 192 -21.18 3.74 11.82
C PRO A 192 -19.68 3.65 11.57
N PHE A 193 -18.87 3.41 12.61
CA PHE A 193 -17.42 3.32 12.44
C PHE A 193 -17.02 2.11 11.58
N ILE A 194 -17.70 0.97 11.71
CA ILE A 194 -17.45 -0.22 10.88
C ILE A 194 -17.86 0.05 9.42
N GLN A 195 -18.95 0.76 9.21
CA GLN A 195 -19.40 1.17 7.86
C GLN A 195 -18.35 2.03 7.17
N ILE A 196 -17.81 3.03 7.87
CA ILE A 196 -16.78 3.94 7.33
C ILE A 196 -15.52 3.14 6.94
N PHE A 197 -15.06 2.25 7.82
CA PHE A 197 -13.90 1.40 7.54
C PHE A 197 -14.14 0.46 6.36
N GLY A 198 -15.30 -0.20 6.32
CA GLY A 198 -15.68 -1.07 5.22
C GLY A 198 -15.70 -0.34 3.88
N PHE A 199 -16.31 0.85 3.85
CA PHE A 199 -16.35 1.68 2.68
C PHE A 199 -14.96 2.13 2.23
N ALA A 200 -14.17 2.72 3.15
CA ALA A 200 -12.84 3.23 2.84
C ALA A 200 -11.88 2.15 2.34
N LEU A 201 -11.87 0.98 3.00
CA LEU A 201 -11.06 -0.16 2.60
C LEU A 201 -11.54 -0.77 1.27
N GLY A 202 -12.85 -0.89 1.07
CA GLY A 202 -13.43 -1.38 -0.17
C GLY A 202 -13.07 -0.49 -1.37
N VAL A 203 -13.21 0.81 -1.21
CA VAL A 203 -12.80 1.82 -2.20
C VAL A 203 -11.28 1.79 -2.40
N GLY A 204 -10.51 1.70 -1.32
CA GLY A 204 -9.04 1.59 -1.38
C GLY A 204 -8.59 0.39 -2.21
N VAL A 205 -9.13 -0.79 -1.95
CA VAL A 205 -8.81 -2.01 -2.73
C VAL A 205 -9.27 -1.86 -4.18
N LEU A 206 -10.43 -1.27 -4.44
CA LEU A 206 -10.91 -1.03 -5.80
C LEU A 206 -9.93 -0.15 -6.59
N PHE A 207 -9.52 0.99 -6.03
CA PHE A 207 -8.57 1.88 -6.69
C PHE A 207 -7.19 1.23 -6.84
N ASP A 208 -6.68 0.60 -5.77
CA ASP A 208 -5.37 -0.04 -5.81
C ASP A 208 -5.31 -1.17 -6.83
N ALA A 209 -6.22 -2.14 -6.76
CA ALA A 209 -6.17 -3.31 -7.62
C ALA A 209 -6.43 -2.96 -9.09
N PHE A 210 -7.50 -2.22 -9.40
CA PHE A 210 -7.93 -2.03 -10.79
C PHE A 210 -7.27 -0.83 -11.45
N PHE A 211 -7.22 0.34 -10.79
CA PHE A 211 -6.67 1.54 -11.41
C PHE A 211 -5.14 1.59 -11.33
N ILE A 212 -4.58 1.27 -10.17
CA ILE A 212 -3.13 1.37 -9.99
C ILE A 212 -2.44 0.15 -10.58
N ARG A 213 -2.77 -1.06 -10.10
CA ARG A 213 -2.01 -2.27 -10.43
C ARG A 213 -2.33 -2.88 -11.77
N MET A 214 -3.61 -2.88 -12.15
CA MET A 214 -3.99 -3.46 -13.42
C MET A 214 -3.88 -2.48 -14.59
N THR A 215 -3.82 -1.17 -14.32
CA THR A 215 -3.78 -0.17 -15.38
C THR A 215 -2.51 0.66 -15.34
N LEU A 216 -2.27 1.39 -14.23
CA LEU A 216 -1.19 2.37 -14.15
C LEU A 216 0.20 1.71 -14.12
N ILE A 217 0.42 0.72 -13.26
CA ILE A 217 1.73 0.06 -13.11
C ILE A 217 2.17 -0.61 -14.41
N PRO A 218 1.38 -1.49 -15.07
CA PRO A 218 1.78 -2.09 -16.33
C PRO A 218 2.02 -1.06 -17.44
N ALA A 219 1.17 -0.02 -17.52
CA ALA A 219 1.35 1.04 -18.49
C ALA A 219 2.65 1.82 -18.29
N LEU A 220 2.98 2.18 -17.04
CA LEU A 220 4.24 2.84 -16.72
C LEU A 220 5.45 1.95 -17.00
N MET A 221 5.38 0.65 -16.64
CA MET A 221 6.46 -0.30 -16.93
C MET A 221 6.67 -0.47 -18.44
N PHE A 222 5.59 -0.51 -19.20
CA PHE A 222 5.64 -0.57 -20.67
C PHE A 222 6.28 0.69 -21.26
N LEU A 223 5.90 1.88 -20.79
CA LEU A 223 6.44 3.16 -21.26
C LEU A 223 7.93 3.34 -20.89
N CYS A 224 8.33 2.89 -19.72
CA CYS A 224 9.72 2.96 -19.26
C CYS A 224 10.65 1.95 -19.98
N GLY A 225 10.09 0.91 -20.58
CA GLY A 225 10.82 -0.07 -21.35
C GLY A 225 12.04 -0.62 -20.60
N ARG A 226 13.22 -0.53 -21.21
CA ARG A 226 14.49 -1.02 -20.60
C ARG A 226 14.84 -0.37 -19.27
N GLY A 227 14.34 0.84 -18.98
CA GLY A 227 14.56 1.53 -17.71
C GLY A 227 13.85 0.84 -16.52
N THR A 228 12.83 0.04 -16.79
CA THR A 228 12.05 -0.65 -15.74
C THR A 228 12.91 -1.56 -14.86
N TRP A 229 13.88 -2.28 -15.46
CA TRP A 229 14.77 -3.19 -14.76
C TRP A 229 16.17 -2.60 -14.50
N TYR A 230 16.28 -1.27 -14.57
CA TYR A 230 17.57 -0.61 -14.33
C TYR A 230 17.93 -0.65 -12.84
N MET A 231 19.16 -1.14 -12.57
CA MET A 231 19.77 -1.16 -11.24
C MET A 231 21.12 -0.45 -11.29
N PRO A 232 21.34 0.60 -10.47
CA PRO A 232 22.65 1.24 -10.36
C PRO A 232 23.69 0.25 -9.77
N ARG A 233 24.88 0.21 -10.37
CA ARG A 233 25.95 -0.73 -9.97
C ARG A 233 26.38 -0.63 -8.50
N TRP A 234 26.31 0.57 -7.91
CA TRP A 234 26.65 0.78 -6.50
C TRP A 234 25.62 0.12 -5.58
N LEU A 235 24.34 0.16 -5.93
CA LEU A 235 23.24 -0.41 -5.17
C LEU A 235 23.19 -1.93 -5.33
N ASP A 236 23.49 -2.42 -6.53
CA ASP A 236 23.58 -3.85 -6.83
C ASP A 236 24.66 -4.58 -6.01
N ARG A 237 25.71 -3.86 -5.60
CA ARG A 237 26.81 -4.40 -4.79
C ARG A 237 26.45 -4.52 -3.30
N VAL A 238 25.53 -3.69 -2.82
CA VAL A 238 25.12 -3.63 -1.40
C VAL A 238 23.98 -4.60 -1.11
N LEU A 239 23.12 -4.89 -2.10
CA LEU A 239 21.94 -5.74 -1.90
C LEU A 239 22.29 -7.24 -1.93
N PRO A 240 21.79 -8.02 -0.96
CA PRO A 240 21.93 -9.48 -0.99
C PRO A 240 21.21 -10.04 -2.24
N SER A 241 21.79 -11.10 -2.82
CA SER A 241 21.18 -11.82 -3.93
C SER A 241 20.10 -12.77 -3.39
N VAL A 242 18.86 -12.31 -3.34
CA VAL A 242 17.71 -13.15 -3.01
C VAL A 242 17.15 -13.71 -4.32
N ASP A 243 17.29 -15.00 -4.54
CA ASP A 243 16.75 -15.68 -5.72
C ASP A 243 15.29 -16.07 -5.44
N VAL A 244 14.38 -15.14 -5.70
CA VAL A 244 12.93 -15.35 -5.53
C VAL A 244 12.34 -16.07 -6.73
N GLU A 245 13.05 -16.11 -7.85
CA GLU A 245 12.58 -16.60 -9.13
C GLU A 245 12.99 -18.07 -9.36
N GLY A 246 13.89 -18.62 -8.53
CA GLY A 246 14.39 -19.98 -8.68
C GLY A 246 15.32 -20.18 -9.88
N ALA A 247 15.85 -19.10 -10.46
CA ALA A 247 16.72 -19.16 -11.63
C ALA A 247 17.94 -20.05 -11.42
N LYS A 248 18.50 -20.06 -10.22
CA LYS A 248 19.61 -20.95 -9.86
C LYS A 248 19.20 -22.42 -9.83
N LEU A 249 17.95 -22.71 -9.48
CA LEU A 249 17.42 -24.07 -9.44
C LEU A 249 17.20 -24.57 -10.88
N GLU A 250 16.66 -23.71 -11.74
CA GLU A 250 16.41 -24.02 -13.14
C GLU A 250 17.73 -24.22 -13.93
N ASP A 251 18.73 -23.39 -13.68
CA ASP A 251 20.09 -23.58 -14.20
C ASP A 251 20.73 -24.88 -13.70
N ALA A 252 20.46 -25.27 -12.45
CA ALA A 252 20.94 -26.50 -11.88
C ALA A 252 20.26 -27.73 -12.51
N TYR A 253 18.96 -27.66 -12.78
CA TYR A 253 18.23 -28.70 -13.54
C TYR A 253 18.70 -28.78 -15.00
N ALA A 254 18.78 -27.63 -15.68
CA ALA A 254 19.23 -27.56 -17.08
C ALA A 254 20.68 -28.06 -17.27
N SER A 255 21.52 -27.87 -16.23
CA SER A 255 22.91 -28.35 -16.24
C SER A 255 23.10 -29.78 -15.76
N GLY A 256 22.03 -30.51 -15.43
CA GLY A 256 22.06 -31.92 -14.96
C GLY A 256 22.72 -32.10 -13.57
N LYS A 257 22.91 -31.03 -12.81
CA LYS A 257 23.51 -31.09 -11.48
C LYS A 257 22.57 -31.64 -10.39
N VAL A 258 21.26 -31.56 -10.63
CA VAL A 258 20.25 -32.03 -9.66
C VAL A 258 19.99 -33.53 -9.80
N GLU A 259 20.08 -34.11 -11.00
CA GLU A 259 19.97 -35.55 -11.21
C GLU A 259 21.03 -36.39 -10.44
N ARG A 260 22.21 -35.77 -10.19
CA ARG A 260 23.27 -36.44 -9.41
C ARG A 260 23.03 -36.43 -7.89
N MET A 261 22.06 -35.70 -7.38
CA MET A 261 21.75 -35.70 -5.95
C MET A 261 20.71 -36.76 -5.57
N GLU A 262 19.86 -37.15 -6.51
CA GLU A 262 18.88 -38.23 -6.30
C GLU A 262 19.52 -39.65 -6.42
N ASP A 263 20.63 -39.79 -7.18
CA ASP A 263 21.39 -41.01 -7.32
C ASP A 263 22.48 -41.20 -6.26
N ALA A 264 22.58 -40.38 -5.26
CA ALA A 264 23.52 -40.56 -4.14
C ALA A 264 23.02 -41.71 -3.25
N PRO A 265 23.74 -42.85 -3.14
CA PRO A 265 23.30 -43.94 -2.31
C PRO A 265 23.22 -43.53 -0.86
N GLU A 266 22.08 -43.78 -0.24
CA GLU A 266 21.90 -43.66 1.21
C GLU A 266 22.98 -44.49 1.91
N ARG A 267 23.86 -43.80 2.64
CA ARG A 267 24.84 -44.42 3.52
C ARG A 267 24.48 -44.16 4.98
#